data_add8819646a7497803dbaf93ae8f0c85
#
_entry.id   add8819646a7497803dbaf93ae8f0c85
#
_cell.length_a   1.000
_cell.length_b   1.000
_cell.length_c   1.000
_cell.angle_alpha   90.00
_cell.angle_beta   90.00
_cell.angle_gamma   90.00
#
_symmetry.space_group_name_H-M   'P 1'
#
loop_
_entity.id
_entity.type
_entity.pdbx_description
1 polymer ?
#
loop_
_entity_poly.entity_id
_entity_poly.type
_entity_poly.pdbx_seq_one_letter_code
_entity_poly.pdbx_strand_id
1 'polypeptide(L)'
;GKWAFDEAVAGCFDDMLARSIPQYAVMREMVARLALRHAKPDTAILDLGCSRGEALAPLVGQLAGRNRFIGVEVSEPMLAAARERFADHIRFGVVEILQMDLRSSFPECRASVVLSVLTLQFTPIEYRLEIVGRIFDALEPGGAFILVEKILGSGPGLNRLFVDEYLALKERNGYSREEIDRKRFSLEGVLVPVTAAWNEDMLRACGFRSVDCFWRHLNFAGWIAVK
;
A
#
# COMPACT_ATOMS: atom_id res chain seq x y z
N GLY A 1 -12.54 14.45 14.62
CA GLY A 1 -12.77 13.01 14.67
C GLY A 1 -11.52 12.25 14.28
N LYS A 2 -11.49 10.93 14.47
CA LYS A 2 -10.43 10.05 13.98
C LYS A 2 -10.47 9.95 12.46
N TRP A 3 -9.34 9.67 11.85
CA TRP A 3 -9.23 9.50 10.40
C TRP A 3 -10.11 8.36 9.89
N ALA A 4 -10.84 8.62 8.81
CA ALA A 4 -11.61 7.62 8.08
C ALA A 4 -11.47 7.88 6.58
N PHE A 5 -11.52 6.83 5.78
CA PHE A 5 -11.55 6.89 4.32
C PHE A 5 -13.00 7.04 3.86
N ASP A 6 -13.57 8.23 4.09
CA ASP A 6 -14.94 8.61 3.76
C ASP A 6 -15.07 9.18 2.33
N GLU A 7 -16.29 9.60 1.95
CA GLU A 7 -16.56 10.19 0.63
C GLU A 7 -15.75 11.47 0.36
N ALA A 8 -15.54 12.31 1.39
CA ALA A 8 -14.78 13.54 1.25
C ALA A 8 -13.30 13.24 0.94
N VAL A 9 -12.72 12.22 1.60
CA VAL A 9 -11.37 11.74 1.32
C VAL A 9 -11.31 11.08 -0.05
N ALA A 10 -12.29 10.26 -0.43
CA ALA A 10 -12.33 9.64 -1.76
C ALA A 10 -12.35 10.68 -2.89
N GLY A 11 -13.06 11.79 -2.71
CA GLY A 11 -13.17 12.87 -3.70
C GLY A 11 -11.87 13.65 -3.96
N CYS A 12 -10.96 13.74 -2.98
CA CYS A 12 -9.69 14.46 -3.11
C CYS A 12 -8.45 13.56 -2.97
N PHE A 13 -8.62 12.26 -3.08
CA PHE A 13 -7.62 11.25 -2.72
C PHE A 13 -6.30 11.40 -3.48
N ASP A 14 -6.35 11.56 -4.81
CA ASP A 14 -5.17 11.65 -5.65
C ASP A 14 -4.35 12.92 -5.36
N ASP A 15 -5.00 14.09 -5.25
CA ASP A 15 -4.36 15.34 -4.87
C ASP A 15 -3.75 15.25 -3.46
N MET A 16 -4.50 14.68 -2.53
CA MET A 16 -4.04 14.48 -1.16
C MET A 16 -2.79 13.61 -1.10
N LEU A 17 -2.74 12.51 -1.84
CA LEU A 17 -1.56 11.63 -1.88
C LEU A 17 -0.37 12.31 -2.55
N ALA A 18 -0.57 12.94 -3.71
CA ALA A 18 0.48 13.65 -4.43
C ALA A 18 1.13 14.76 -3.60
N ARG A 19 0.34 15.49 -2.80
CA ARG A 19 0.82 16.57 -1.92
C ARG A 19 1.39 16.07 -0.59
N SER A 20 0.96 14.90 -0.11
CA SER A 20 1.34 14.36 1.20
C SER A 20 2.50 13.36 1.15
N ILE A 21 2.66 12.62 0.06
CA ILE A 21 3.68 11.58 -0.04
C ILE A 21 4.85 12.10 -0.88
N PRO A 22 6.08 12.14 -0.33
CA PRO A 22 7.24 12.62 -1.08
C PRO A 22 7.50 11.71 -2.29
N GLN A 23 7.82 12.32 -3.44
CA GLN A 23 8.10 11.59 -4.68
C GLN A 23 7.00 10.58 -5.07
N TYR A 24 5.74 10.89 -4.81
CA TYR A 24 4.62 9.94 -4.97
C TYR A 24 4.59 9.29 -6.36
N ALA A 25 4.75 10.08 -7.43
CA ALA A 25 4.75 9.56 -8.80
C ALA A 25 5.92 8.60 -9.07
N VAL A 26 7.11 8.93 -8.57
CA VAL A 26 8.32 8.08 -8.72
C VAL A 26 8.15 6.74 -8.01
N MET A 27 7.64 6.77 -6.78
CA MET A 27 7.34 5.56 -6.02
C MET A 27 6.31 4.69 -6.74
N ARG A 28 5.21 5.29 -7.22
CA ARG A 28 4.13 4.59 -7.93
C ARG A 28 4.62 3.93 -9.22
N GLU A 29 5.43 4.64 -10.00
CA GLU A 29 6.04 4.09 -11.22
C GLU A 29 6.92 2.88 -10.90
N MET A 30 7.75 2.97 -9.85
CA MET A 30 8.63 1.88 -9.47
C MET A 30 7.83 0.65 -8.97
N VAL A 31 6.79 0.85 -8.16
CA VAL A 31 5.87 -0.23 -7.74
C VAL A 31 5.30 -0.96 -8.96
N ALA A 32 4.77 -0.22 -9.95
CA ALA A 32 4.22 -0.82 -11.16
C ALA A 32 5.27 -1.58 -11.97
N ARG A 33 6.46 -1.02 -12.16
CA ARG A 33 7.55 -1.66 -12.91
C ARG A 33 8.04 -2.94 -12.25
N LEU A 34 8.20 -2.96 -10.93
CA LEU A 34 8.58 -4.15 -10.18
C LEU A 34 7.48 -5.22 -10.24
N ALA A 35 6.21 -4.83 -10.10
CA ALA A 35 5.08 -5.73 -10.23
C ALA A 35 5.05 -6.41 -11.62
N LEU A 36 5.21 -5.63 -12.69
CA LEU A 36 5.24 -6.15 -14.06
C LEU A 36 6.36 -7.18 -14.30
N ARG A 37 7.51 -7.01 -13.65
CA ARG A 37 8.65 -7.95 -13.80
C ARG A 37 8.43 -9.28 -13.09
N HIS A 38 7.61 -9.30 -12.04
CA HIS A 38 7.32 -10.51 -11.27
C HIS A 38 5.97 -11.15 -11.62
N ALA A 39 5.13 -10.47 -12.42
CA ALA A 39 3.86 -11.01 -12.88
C ALA A 39 4.07 -12.25 -13.74
N LYS A 40 3.46 -13.37 -13.34
CA LYS A 40 3.47 -14.63 -14.08
C LYS A 40 2.09 -14.88 -14.69
N PRO A 41 2.00 -15.36 -15.94
CA PRO A 41 0.71 -15.71 -16.54
C PRO A 41 -0.09 -16.67 -15.67
N ASP A 42 -1.41 -16.59 -15.77
CA ASP A 42 -2.37 -17.49 -15.09
C ASP A 42 -2.31 -17.44 -13.55
N THR A 43 -1.75 -16.36 -12.98
CA THR A 43 -1.73 -16.09 -11.54
C THR A 43 -2.51 -14.81 -11.21
N ALA A 44 -2.82 -14.63 -9.92
CA ALA A 44 -3.40 -13.39 -9.44
C ALA A 44 -2.33 -12.30 -9.19
N ILE A 45 -2.74 -11.06 -9.37
CA ILE A 45 -2.07 -9.87 -8.82
C ILE A 45 -3.02 -9.29 -7.78
N LEU A 46 -2.56 -9.24 -6.53
CA LEU A 46 -3.37 -8.89 -5.37
C LEU A 46 -2.94 -7.52 -4.83
N ASP A 47 -3.88 -6.63 -4.55
CA ASP A 47 -3.66 -5.33 -3.93
C ASP A 47 -4.44 -5.22 -2.62
N LEU A 48 -3.70 -5.21 -1.52
CA LEU A 48 -4.23 -5.16 -0.16
C LEU A 48 -4.38 -3.70 0.29
N GLY A 49 -5.62 -3.27 0.50
CA GLY A 49 -5.99 -1.87 0.70
C GLY A 49 -5.91 -1.11 -0.62
N CYS A 50 -6.64 -1.60 -1.61
CA CYS A 50 -6.55 -1.11 -2.99
C CYS A 50 -7.10 0.31 -3.15
N SER A 51 -7.77 0.86 -2.14
CA SER A 51 -8.43 2.18 -2.20
C SER A 51 -9.28 2.30 -3.48
N ARG A 52 -9.00 3.28 -4.32
CA ARG A 52 -9.70 3.49 -5.61
C ARG A 52 -9.06 2.71 -6.78
N GLY A 53 -8.11 1.79 -6.50
CA GLY A 53 -7.44 0.94 -7.49
C GLY A 53 -6.24 1.57 -8.19
N GLU A 54 -5.61 2.58 -7.60
CA GLU A 54 -4.48 3.29 -8.20
C GLU A 54 -3.29 2.36 -8.52
N ALA A 55 -3.01 1.37 -7.65
CA ALA A 55 -1.90 0.45 -7.86
C ALA A 55 -2.20 -0.60 -8.94
N LEU A 56 -3.47 -1.03 -9.03
CA LEU A 56 -3.89 -2.02 -10.03
C LEU A 56 -4.03 -1.44 -11.43
N ALA A 57 -4.48 -0.19 -11.57
CA ALA A 57 -4.84 0.39 -12.87
C ALA A 57 -3.73 0.27 -13.93
N PRO A 58 -2.45 0.63 -13.68
CA PRO A 58 -1.40 0.48 -14.68
C PRO A 58 -1.09 -0.98 -15.00
N LEU A 59 -1.32 -1.91 -14.08
CA LEU A 59 -1.09 -3.34 -14.27
C LEU A 59 -2.20 -3.97 -15.09
N VAL A 60 -3.45 -3.64 -14.80
CA VAL A 60 -4.63 -4.08 -15.57
C VAL A 60 -4.48 -3.67 -17.02
N GLY A 61 -4.09 -2.43 -17.31
CA GLY A 61 -3.90 -1.93 -18.67
C GLY A 61 -2.84 -2.69 -19.48
N GLN A 62 -1.85 -3.32 -18.83
CA GLN A 62 -0.76 -4.02 -19.50
C GLN A 62 -0.90 -5.54 -19.49
N LEU A 63 -1.59 -6.12 -18.51
CA LEU A 63 -1.63 -7.56 -18.26
C LEU A 63 -3.05 -8.14 -18.31
N ALA A 64 -4.07 -7.34 -18.65
CA ALA A 64 -5.42 -7.85 -18.84
C ALA A 64 -5.43 -8.98 -19.88
N GLY A 65 -6.12 -10.08 -19.56
CA GLY A 65 -6.12 -11.31 -20.37
C GLY A 65 -4.97 -12.27 -20.09
N ARG A 66 -3.99 -11.89 -19.24
CA ARG A 66 -2.89 -12.77 -18.79
C ARG A 66 -2.96 -13.09 -17.31
N ASN A 67 -3.53 -12.17 -16.53
CA ASN A 67 -3.62 -12.25 -15.08
C ASN A 67 -5.04 -11.92 -14.60
N ARG A 68 -5.40 -12.42 -13.42
CA ARG A 68 -6.53 -11.93 -12.63
C ARG A 68 -6.03 -10.87 -11.66
N PHE A 69 -6.88 -9.90 -11.36
CA PHE A 69 -6.56 -8.82 -10.42
C PHE A 69 -7.57 -8.84 -9.29
N ILE A 70 -7.09 -8.81 -8.06
CA ILE A 70 -7.93 -8.83 -6.86
C ILE A 70 -7.55 -7.62 -6.02
N GLY A 71 -8.49 -6.69 -5.84
CA GLY A 71 -8.36 -5.57 -4.92
C GLY A 71 -9.15 -5.85 -3.64
N VAL A 72 -8.54 -5.61 -2.49
CA VAL A 72 -9.16 -5.76 -1.17
C VAL A 72 -9.22 -4.41 -0.48
N GLU A 73 -10.37 -4.03 0.05
CA GLU A 73 -10.59 -2.77 0.74
C GLU A 73 -11.70 -2.91 1.79
N VAL A 74 -11.66 -2.10 2.85
CA VAL A 74 -12.70 -2.08 3.89
C VAL A 74 -13.65 -0.88 3.76
N SER A 75 -13.20 0.21 3.15
CA SER A 75 -13.96 1.46 2.99
C SER A 75 -14.94 1.36 1.83
N GLU A 76 -16.23 1.45 2.10
CA GLU A 76 -17.26 1.40 1.05
C GLU A 76 -17.14 2.54 0.03
N PRO A 77 -16.86 3.82 0.39
CA PRO A 77 -16.63 4.86 -0.61
C PRO A 77 -15.46 4.57 -1.55
N MET A 78 -14.36 3.99 -1.03
CA MET A 78 -13.21 3.58 -1.85
C MET A 78 -13.55 2.40 -2.76
N LEU A 79 -14.28 1.41 -2.22
CA LEU A 79 -14.76 0.25 -2.98
C LEU A 79 -15.67 0.67 -4.15
N ALA A 80 -16.60 1.59 -3.91
CA ALA A 80 -17.49 2.12 -4.94
C ALA A 80 -16.69 2.77 -6.08
N ALA A 81 -15.72 3.61 -5.74
CA ALA A 81 -14.86 4.26 -6.73
C ALA A 81 -13.96 3.26 -7.50
N ALA A 82 -13.43 2.22 -6.82
CA ALA A 82 -12.67 1.16 -7.48
C ALA A 82 -13.54 0.34 -8.42
N ARG A 83 -14.77 -0.02 -8.02
CA ARG A 83 -15.72 -0.76 -8.85
C ARG A 83 -16.16 0.05 -10.08
N GLU A 84 -16.35 1.35 -9.94
CA GLU A 84 -16.63 2.23 -11.07
C GLU A 84 -15.44 2.28 -12.04
N ARG A 85 -14.21 2.47 -11.53
CA ARG A 85 -12.98 2.50 -12.34
C ARG A 85 -12.79 1.24 -13.17
N PHE A 86 -13.08 0.07 -12.60
CA PHE A 86 -12.86 -1.23 -13.25
C PHE A 86 -14.12 -1.90 -13.76
N ALA A 87 -15.23 -1.17 -13.92
CA ALA A 87 -16.54 -1.73 -14.24
C ALA A 87 -16.52 -2.74 -15.41
N ASP A 88 -15.88 -2.40 -16.52
CA ASP A 88 -15.75 -3.29 -17.66
C ASP A 88 -14.90 -4.52 -17.38
N HIS A 89 -13.77 -4.34 -16.68
CA HIS A 89 -12.87 -5.46 -16.32
C HIS A 89 -13.51 -6.40 -15.30
N ILE A 90 -14.36 -5.88 -14.40
CA ILE A 90 -15.16 -6.68 -13.47
C ILE A 90 -16.20 -7.49 -14.23
N ARG A 91 -16.91 -6.87 -15.18
CA ARG A 91 -17.90 -7.54 -16.01
C ARG A 91 -17.32 -8.72 -16.82
N PHE A 92 -16.06 -8.60 -17.23
CA PHE A 92 -15.36 -9.67 -17.96
C PHE A 92 -14.58 -10.63 -17.04
N GLY A 93 -14.68 -10.50 -15.72
CA GLY A 93 -14.03 -11.39 -14.76
C GLY A 93 -12.50 -11.22 -14.67
N VAL A 94 -11.97 -10.12 -15.18
CA VAL A 94 -10.53 -9.80 -15.13
C VAL A 94 -10.14 -9.18 -13.79
N VAL A 95 -10.99 -8.31 -13.24
CA VAL A 95 -10.80 -7.64 -11.94
C VAL A 95 -11.89 -8.06 -10.97
N GLU A 96 -11.51 -8.29 -9.73
CA GLU A 96 -12.42 -8.53 -8.61
C GLU A 96 -12.11 -7.54 -7.49
N ILE A 97 -13.12 -6.86 -6.95
CA ILE A 97 -12.98 -5.90 -5.86
C ILE A 97 -13.79 -6.39 -4.67
N LEU A 98 -13.09 -6.78 -3.61
CA LEU A 98 -13.62 -7.44 -2.42
C LEU A 98 -13.66 -6.47 -1.23
N GLN A 99 -14.81 -6.42 -0.55
CA GLN A 99 -14.88 -5.84 0.77
C GLN A 99 -14.40 -6.87 1.79
N MET A 100 -13.25 -6.62 2.40
CA MET A 100 -12.63 -7.59 3.29
C MET A 100 -11.73 -6.93 4.32
N ASP A 101 -11.82 -7.38 5.56
CA ASP A 101 -10.91 -7.01 6.64
C ASP A 101 -9.78 -8.05 6.76
N LEU A 102 -8.55 -7.64 6.47
CA LEU A 102 -7.37 -8.50 6.49
C LEU A 102 -7.05 -9.08 7.87
N ARG A 103 -7.61 -8.51 8.94
CA ARG A 103 -7.45 -9.04 10.30
C ARG A 103 -8.19 -10.36 10.51
N SER A 104 -9.28 -10.57 9.78
CA SER A 104 -10.14 -11.75 9.92
C SER A 104 -10.15 -12.67 8.72
N SER A 105 -9.81 -12.18 7.54
CA SER A 105 -9.90 -12.95 6.29
C SER A 105 -8.83 -12.54 5.29
N PHE A 106 -8.58 -13.40 4.30
CA PHE A 106 -7.60 -13.18 3.24
C PHE A 106 -8.10 -13.84 1.95
N PRO A 107 -7.87 -13.24 0.76
CA PRO A 107 -8.33 -13.84 -0.50
C PRO A 107 -7.65 -15.17 -0.79
N GLU A 108 -8.45 -16.17 -1.16
CA GLU A 108 -7.92 -17.45 -1.61
C GLU A 108 -7.48 -17.34 -3.07
N CYS A 109 -6.19 -17.24 -3.30
CA CYS A 109 -5.63 -17.15 -4.64
C CYS A 109 -4.18 -17.62 -4.69
N ARG A 110 -3.74 -17.98 -5.91
CA ARG A 110 -2.31 -18.17 -6.23
C ARG A 110 -1.82 -16.87 -6.88
N ALA A 111 -0.97 -16.15 -6.21
CA ALA A 111 -0.49 -14.85 -6.65
C ALA A 111 0.97 -14.89 -7.10
N SER A 112 1.32 -14.17 -8.15
CA SER A 112 2.72 -13.86 -8.47
C SER A 112 3.17 -12.52 -7.93
N VAL A 113 2.22 -11.62 -7.67
CA VAL A 113 2.49 -10.30 -7.10
C VAL A 113 1.44 -9.98 -6.04
N VAL A 114 1.90 -9.50 -4.90
CA VAL A 114 1.04 -8.89 -3.87
C VAL A 114 1.56 -7.49 -3.60
N LEU A 115 0.65 -6.53 -3.58
CA LEU A 115 0.92 -5.13 -3.26
C LEU A 115 0.29 -4.77 -1.92
N SER A 116 1.01 -3.97 -1.13
CA SER A 116 0.48 -3.23 0.01
C SER A 116 1.12 -1.84 0.02
N VAL A 117 0.41 -0.87 -0.55
CA VAL A 117 0.94 0.48 -0.73
C VAL A 117 0.27 1.43 0.25
N LEU A 118 0.98 1.78 1.32
CA LEU A 118 0.52 2.68 2.39
C LEU A 118 -0.73 2.16 3.12
N THR A 119 -0.85 0.84 3.27
CA THR A 119 -2.02 0.16 3.83
C THR A 119 -1.74 -0.50 5.16
N LEU A 120 -0.69 -1.33 5.26
CA LEU A 120 -0.42 -2.14 6.43
C LEU A 120 -0.18 -1.29 7.68
N GLN A 121 0.30 -0.06 7.52
CA GLN A 121 0.47 0.94 8.59
C GLN A 121 -0.83 1.31 9.32
N PHE A 122 -1.99 1.05 8.72
CA PHE A 122 -3.32 1.25 9.33
C PHE A 122 -3.84 0.01 10.06
N THR A 123 -3.14 -1.12 9.91
CA THR A 123 -3.46 -2.35 10.64
C THR A 123 -2.72 -2.36 11.99
N PRO A 124 -3.38 -2.74 13.10
CA PRO A 124 -2.70 -2.88 14.38
C PRO A 124 -1.51 -3.84 14.28
N ILE A 125 -0.44 -3.54 15.03
CA ILE A 125 0.87 -4.23 14.90
C ILE A 125 0.74 -5.75 15.10
N GLU A 126 -0.11 -6.17 16.03
CA GLU A 126 -0.33 -7.57 16.38
C GLU A 126 -0.84 -8.45 15.24
N TYR A 127 -1.48 -7.87 14.23
CA TYR A 127 -1.99 -8.61 13.05
C TYR A 127 -1.01 -8.66 11.88
N ARG A 128 0.01 -7.78 11.85
CA ARG A 128 0.84 -7.59 10.64
C ARG A 128 1.66 -8.82 10.28
N LEU A 129 2.23 -9.48 11.26
CA LEU A 129 3.03 -10.70 11.03
C LEU A 129 2.17 -11.81 10.41
N GLU A 130 0.94 -12.00 10.92
CA GLU A 130 0.01 -13.00 10.38
C GLU A 130 -0.42 -12.66 8.95
N ILE A 131 -0.75 -11.40 8.67
CA ILE A 131 -1.12 -10.94 7.33
C ILE A 131 0.04 -11.18 6.36
N VAL A 132 1.26 -10.82 6.72
CA VAL A 132 2.44 -11.03 5.86
C VAL A 132 2.76 -12.51 5.69
N GLY A 133 2.50 -13.35 6.70
CA GLY A 133 2.55 -14.81 6.57
C GLY A 133 1.57 -15.33 5.53
N ARG A 134 0.32 -14.88 5.55
CA ARG A 134 -0.70 -15.22 4.54
C ARG A 134 -0.31 -14.74 3.13
N ILE A 135 0.32 -13.56 3.02
CA ILE A 135 0.89 -13.08 1.75
C ILE A 135 1.95 -14.06 1.23
N PHE A 136 2.88 -14.47 2.10
CA PHE A 136 3.91 -15.42 1.74
C PHE A 136 3.32 -16.75 1.25
N ASP A 137 2.30 -17.26 1.93
CA ASP A 137 1.64 -18.52 1.57
C ASP A 137 0.94 -18.41 0.19
N ALA A 138 0.25 -17.32 -0.07
CA ALA A 138 -0.45 -17.07 -1.34
C ALA A 138 0.48 -16.87 -2.54
N LEU A 139 1.73 -16.45 -2.31
CA LEU A 139 2.69 -16.21 -3.38
C LEU A 139 3.24 -17.51 -3.96
N GLU A 140 3.30 -17.56 -5.30
CA GLU A 140 4.05 -18.59 -6.02
C GLU A 140 5.57 -18.45 -5.77
N PRO A 141 6.35 -19.55 -5.88
CA PRO A 141 7.80 -19.48 -5.83
C PRO A 141 8.36 -18.46 -6.84
N GLY A 142 9.22 -17.53 -6.39
CA GLY A 142 9.73 -16.41 -7.18
C GLY A 142 8.71 -15.27 -7.40
N GLY A 143 7.55 -15.34 -6.76
CA GLY A 143 6.62 -14.23 -6.69
C GLY A 143 7.10 -13.14 -5.73
N ALA A 144 6.57 -11.93 -5.87
CA ALA A 144 7.01 -10.77 -5.12
C ALA A 144 5.91 -10.12 -4.28
N PHE A 145 6.25 -9.76 -3.07
CA PHE A 145 5.51 -8.82 -2.23
C PHE A 145 6.16 -7.43 -2.31
N ILE A 146 5.39 -6.43 -2.67
CA ILE A 146 5.83 -5.02 -2.73
C ILE A 146 5.11 -4.27 -1.63
N LEU A 147 5.88 -3.79 -0.66
CA LEU A 147 5.40 -3.09 0.54
C LEU A 147 5.89 -1.65 0.50
N VAL A 148 4.99 -0.68 0.66
CA VAL A 148 5.34 0.74 0.84
C VAL A 148 4.67 1.26 2.10
N GLU A 149 5.45 1.86 3.01
CA GLU A 149 4.99 2.28 4.32
C GLU A 149 5.59 3.63 4.74
N LYS A 150 4.86 4.36 5.57
CA LYS A 150 5.44 5.37 6.42
C LYS A 150 6.24 4.70 7.54
N ILE A 151 7.43 5.23 7.86
CA ILE A 151 8.32 4.63 8.84
C ILE A 151 8.77 5.63 9.90
N LEU A 152 9.22 5.10 11.03
CA LEU A 152 9.95 5.86 12.04
C LEU A 152 11.43 5.96 11.65
N GLY A 153 12.09 7.02 12.11
CA GLY A 153 13.56 7.09 12.13
C GLY A 153 14.14 6.00 13.04
N SER A 154 15.38 5.60 12.79
CA SER A 154 16.08 4.56 13.56
C SER A 154 16.38 4.95 15.02
N GLY A 155 16.22 6.21 15.38
CA GLY A 155 16.35 6.73 16.74
C GLY A 155 15.60 8.04 16.91
N PRO A 156 15.36 8.49 18.15
CA PRO A 156 14.50 9.64 18.42
C PRO A 156 14.94 10.94 17.73
N GLY A 157 16.27 11.19 17.66
CA GLY A 157 16.81 12.39 17.03
C GLY A 157 16.56 12.42 15.51
N LEU A 158 16.87 11.31 14.82
CA LEU A 158 16.62 11.18 13.38
C LEU A 158 15.12 11.16 13.07
N ASN A 159 14.33 10.53 13.93
CA ASN A 159 12.87 10.54 13.75
C ASN A 159 12.30 11.96 13.80
N ARG A 160 12.75 12.78 14.78
CA ARG A 160 12.34 14.19 14.87
C ARG A 160 12.76 14.97 13.62
N LEU A 161 14.02 14.84 13.20
CA LEU A 161 14.52 15.50 12.00
C LEU A 161 13.68 15.16 10.76
N PHE A 162 13.39 13.87 10.54
CA PHE A 162 12.59 13.45 9.37
C PHE A 162 11.14 13.92 9.44
N VAL A 163 10.56 13.96 10.64
CA VAL A 163 9.22 14.52 10.84
C VAL A 163 9.21 16.02 10.51
N ASP A 164 10.18 16.79 11.00
CA ASP A 164 10.27 18.24 10.77
C ASP A 164 10.42 18.53 9.27
N GLU A 165 11.32 17.83 8.56
CA GLU A 165 11.50 17.95 7.12
C GLU A 165 10.25 17.54 6.33
N TYR A 166 9.54 16.50 6.78
CA TYR A 166 8.29 16.07 6.17
C TYR A 166 7.17 17.10 6.33
N LEU A 167 7.06 17.74 7.50
CA LEU A 167 6.11 18.82 7.73
C LEU A 167 6.42 20.03 6.84
N ALA A 168 7.70 20.41 6.75
CA ALA A 168 8.15 21.48 5.86
C ALA A 168 7.86 21.17 4.37
N LEU A 169 8.00 19.90 3.96
CA LEU A 169 7.62 19.46 2.61
C LEU A 169 6.11 19.67 2.36
N LYS A 170 5.25 19.31 3.31
CA LYS A 170 3.80 19.51 3.18
C LYS A 170 3.44 21.00 3.09
N GLU A 171 4.09 21.88 3.87
CA GLU A 171 3.90 23.33 3.75
C GLU A 171 4.31 23.82 2.35
N ARG A 172 5.44 23.38 1.82
CA ARG A 172 5.86 23.70 0.43
C ARG A 172 4.88 23.19 -0.62
N ASN A 173 4.19 22.09 -0.34
CA ASN A 173 3.15 21.54 -1.21
C ASN A 173 1.77 22.18 -1.00
N GLY A 174 1.70 23.31 -0.27
CA GLY A 174 0.52 24.14 -0.14
C GLY A 174 -0.46 23.75 0.97
N TYR A 175 -0.05 22.91 1.95
CA TYR A 175 -0.83 22.73 3.16
C TYR A 175 -0.58 23.84 4.15
N SER A 176 -1.64 24.35 4.79
CA SER A 176 -1.50 25.21 5.96
C SER A 176 -1.08 24.40 7.20
N ARG A 177 -0.49 25.08 8.19
CA ARG A 177 -0.15 24.43 9.47
C ARG A 177 -1.37 23.82 10.15
N GLU A 178 -2.50 24.51 10.11
CA GLU A 178 -3.76 24.04 10.70
C GLU A 178 -4.24 22.72 10.04
N GLU A 179 -4.16 22.62 8.72
CA GLU A 179 -4.49 21.40 7.99
C GLU A 179 -3.54 20.25 8.35
N ILE A 180 -2.24 20.54 8.46
CA ILE A 180 -1.22 19.57 8.84
C ILE A 180 -1.48 19.03 10.25
N ASP A 181 -1.73 19.92 11.23
CA ASP A 181 -1.97 19.53 12.61
C ASP A 181 -3.30 18.77 12.74
N ARG A 182 -4.36 19.24 12.10
CA ARG A 182 -5.66 18.55 12.07
C ARG A 182 -5.50 17.12 11.56
N LYS A 183 -4.80 16.93 10.45
CA LYS A 183 -4.55 15.61 9.87
C LYS A 183 -3.68 14.75 10.78
N ARG A 184 -2.64 15.32 11.38
CA ARG A 184 -1.78 14.62 12.32
C ARG A 184 -2.56 14.08 13.50
N PHE A 185 -3.39 14.90 14.15
CA PHE A 185 -4.25 14.47 15.26
C PHE A 185 -5.30 13.44 14.85
N SER A 186 -5.87 13.54 13.65
CA SER A 186 -6.85 12.55 13.18
C SER A 186 -6.21 11.18 12.95
N LEU A 187 -4.95 11.13 12.52
CA LEU A 187 -4.19 9.90 12.26
C LEU A 187 -3.56 9.27 13.51
N GLU A 188 -3.51 9.98 14.63
CA GLU A 188 -2.91 9.50 15.87
C GLU A 188 -3.64 8.24 16.38
N GLY A 189 -2.88 7.14 16.56
CA GLY A 189 -3.42 5.83 16.93
C GLY A 189 -4.17 5.09 15.81
N VAL A 190 -4.34 5.70 14.62
CA VAL A 190 -4.91 5.07 13.42
C VAL A 190 -3.81 4.63 12.47
N LEU A 191 -2.87 5.52 12.15
CA LEU A 191 -1.67 5.22 11.40
C LEU A 191 -0.53 4.97 12.39
N VAL A 192 0.01 3.75 12.42
CA VAL A 192 1.04 3.31 13.36
C VAL A 192 2.29 2.90 12.58
N PRO A 193 3.24 3.85 12.34
CA PRO A 193 4.48 3.52 11.66
C PRO A 193 5.43 2.74 12.59
N VAL A 194 6.26 1.91 11.98
CA VAL A 194 7.37 1.21 12.63
C VAL A 194 8.69 1.59 11.96
N THR A 195 9.82 1.15 12.46
CA THR A 195 11.12 1.40 11.83
C THR A 195 11.30 0.58 10.55
N ALA A 196 12.21 0.99 9.68
CA ALA A 196 12.57 0.21 8.49
C ALA A 196 13.06 -1.19 8.88
N ALA A 197 13.91 -1.29 9.89
CA ALA A 197 14.43 -2.56 10.40
C ALA A 197 13.30 -3.49 10.85
N TRP A 198 12.29 -2.96 11.54
CA TRP A 198 11.14 -3.76 11.99
C TRP A 198 10.39 -4.38 10.79
N ASN A 199 10.15 -3.59 9.73
CA ASN A 199 9.51 -4.12 8.51
C ASN A 199 10.36 -5.20 7.84
N GLU A 200 11.68 -4.98 7.73
CA GLU A 200 12.59 -5.96 7.14
C GLU A 200 12.65 -7.26 7.95
N ASP A 201 12.72 -7.17 9.28
CA ASP A 201 12.70 -8.32 10.17
C ASP A 201 11.38 -9.10 10.07
N MET A 202 10.24 -8.40 9.99
CA MET A 202 8.93 -9.02 9.76
C MET A 202 8.90 -9.80 8.44
N LEU A 203 9.38 -9.19 7.34
CA LEU A 203 9.42 -9.87 6.04
C LEU A 203 10.29 -11.13 6.09
N ARG A 204 11.48 -11.05 6.69
CA ARG A 204 12.38 -12.21 6.84
C ARG A 204 11.78 -13.28 7.75
N ALA A 205 11.13 -12.89 8.85
CA ALA A 205 10.47 -13.82 9.77
C ALA A 205 9.33 -14.61 9.10
N CYS A 206 8.66 -14.03 8.09
CA CYS A 206 7.64 -14.72 7.29
C CYS A 206 8.21 -15.65 6.21
N GLY A 207 9.54 -15.70 6.03
CA GLY A 207 10.19 -16.65 5.10
C GLY A 207 10.72 -16.02 3.81
N PHE A 208 10.55 -14.72 3.57
CA PHE A 208 11.14 -14.04 2.42
C PHE A 208 12.67 -14.05 2.53
N ARG A 209 13.34 -14.64 1.52
CA ARG A 209 14.81 -14.77 1.51
C ARG A 209 15.50 -13.57 0.89
N SER A 210 14.87 -12.94 -0.10
CA SER A 210 15.37 -11.74 -0.77
C SER A 210 14.49 -10.57 -0.40
N VAL A 211 15.03 -9.62 0.36
CA VAL A 211 14.32 -8.42 0.82
C VAL A 211 15.23 -7.23 0.58
N ASP A 212 14.81 -6.30 -0.26
CA ASP A 212 15.54 -5.08 -0.56
C ASP A 212 14.64 -3.85 -0.52
N CYS A 213 15.21 -2.72 -0.07
CA CYS A 213 14.56 -1.41 -0.10
C CYS A 213 14.81 -0.76 -1.46
N PHE A 214 13.78 -0.65 -2.31
CA PHE A 214 13.90 -0.08 -3.65
C PHE A 214 13.68 1.44 -3.69
N TRP A 215 13.06 2.01 -2.65
CA TRP A 215 12.77 3.43 -2.55
C TRP A 215 12.76 3.87 -1.08
N ARG A 216 13.36 5.02 -0.80
CA ARG A 216 13.30 5.65 0.52
C ARG A 216 13.36 7.17 0.38
N HIS A 217 12.46 7.87 1.08
CA HIS A 217 12.49 9.32 1.21
C HIS A 217 11.99 9.72 2.60
N LEU A 218 12.87 10.32 3.41
CA LEU A 218 12.62 10.70 4.80
C LEU A 218 11.99 9.56 5.62
N ASN A 219 10.75 9.77 6.04
CA ASN A 219 9.94 8.84 6.83
C ASN A 219 8.99 7.98 5.98
N PHE A 220 9.38 7.67 4.74
CA PHE A 220 8.71 6.70 3.87
C PHE A 220 9.72 5.76 3.24
N ALA A 221 9.33 4.51 3.06
CA ALA A 221 10.16 3.54 2.37
C ALA A 221 9.32 2.47 1.66
N GLY A 222 9.90 1.84 0.63
CA GLY A 222 9.31 0.76 -0.12
C GLY A 222 10.28 -0.40 -0.27
N TRP A 223 9.76 -1.62 -0.08
CA TRP A 223 10.52 -2.87 -0.17
C TRP A 223 9.93 -3.79 -1.21
N ILE A 224 10.80 -4.57 -1.81
CA ILE A 224 10.44 -5.77 -2.55
C ILE A 224 10.95 -6.98 -1.77
N ALA A 225 10.07 -7.96 -1.56
CA ALA A 225 10.39 -9.21 -0.91
C ALA A 225 9.99 -10.37 -1.85
N VAL A 226 10.94 -11.25 -2.17
CA VAL A 226 10.73 -12.36 -3.11
C VAL A 226 10.71 -13.69 -2.36
N LYS A 227 9.70 -14.53 -2.69
CA LYS A 227 9.54 -15.90 -2.15
C LYS A 227 10.46 -16.91 -2.79
#